data_8985c953b1f1c10bbd689dd177ce5e38
#
_entry.id   8985c953b1f1c10bbd689dd177ce5e38
#
_cell.length_a   1.000
_cell.length_b   1.000
_cell.length_c   1.000
_cell.angle_alpha   90.00
_cell.angle_beta   90.00
_cell.angle_gamma   90.00
#
_symmetry.space_group_name_H-M   'P 1'
#
loop_
_entity.id
_entity.type
_entity.pdbx_description
1 polymer ?
#
loop_
_entity_poly.entity_id
_entity_poly.type
_entity_poly.pdbx_seq_one_letter_code
_entity_poly.pdbx_strand_id
1 'polypeptide(L)'
;ASHELKTPLTVILADSDVLLNHSTESISSQKKWIDSIQSEANRMRKLVENMLFLAKNDANRIEISMQNCSLSDICFHCVLPFESIAFEKGIDLIDEVEENIEVHGNESQLKQLILIFLDNAIKYTPSGGKIYFKLAKIQNKPVLTIRNTDSYIPPEDLKHVFERFYRVDKSRKYQGGAGLGLSIASQIAQSHKIKLSVTSDEKQGTEFTLNF
;
A
#
# COMPACT_ATOMS: atom_id res chain seq x y z
N ALA A 1 14.51 1.05 10.43
CA ALA A 1 15.11 1.10 9.08
C ALA A 1 16.17 -0.01 8.89
N SER A 2 17.23 -0.04 9.69
CA SER A 2 18.35 -1.00 9.52
C SER A 2 17.90 -2.47 9.55
N HIS A 3 16.98 -2.85 10.42
CA HIS A 3 16.47 -4.23 10.49
C HIS A 3 15.66 -4.64 9.26
N GLU A 4 14.89 -3.71 8.67
CA GLU A 4 14.08 -3.98 7.48
C GLU A 4 14.92 -4.18 6.21
N LEU A 5 16.14 -3.63 6.17
CA LEU A 5 17.10 -3.86 5.09
C LEU A 5 17.96 -5.12 5.35
N LYS A 6 18.28 -5.43 6.61
CA LYS A 6 19.13 -6.57 6.94
C LYS A 6 18.47 -7.91 6.62
N THR A 7 17.16 -8.03 6.84
CA THR A 7 16.43 -9.28 6.61
C THR A 7 16.47 -9.72 5.14
N PRO A 8 16.04 -8.92 4.15
CA PRO A 8 16.12 -9.31 2.74
C PRO A 8 17.56 -9.53 2.28
N LEU A 9 18.51 -8.74 2.77
CA LEU A 9 19.91 -8.94 2.44
C LEU A 9 20.43 -10.31 2.92
N THR A 10 20.03 -10.73 4.12
CA THR A 10 20.41 -12.06 4.65
C THR A 10 19.83 -13.19 3.79
N VAL A 11 18.60 -13.06 3.29
CA VAL A 11 17.98 -14.05 2.40
C VAL A 11 18.72 -14.10 1.06
N ILE A 12 19.02 -12.94 0.44
CA ILE A 12 19.78 -12.86 -0.80
C ILE A 12 21.13 -13.56 -0.66
N LEU A 13 21.86 -13.31 0.44
CA LEU A 13 23.15 -13.94 0.69
C LEU A 13 23.03 -15.45 0.86
N ALA A 14 22.05 -15.91 1.66
CA ALA A 14 21.81 -17.34 1.87
C ALA A 14 21.46 -18.08 0.57
N ASP A 15 20.56 -17.50 -0.25
CA ASP A 15 20.15 -18.08 -1.54
C ASP A 15 21.32 -18.07 -2.53
N SER A 16 22.18 -17.03 -2.50
CA SER A 16 23.38 -16.98 -3.31
C SER A 16 24.41 -18.07 -2.91
N ASP A 17 24.57 -18.32 -1.61
CA ASP A 17 25.45 -19.40 -1.11
C ASP A 17 24.93 -20.78 -1.57
N VAL A 18 23.61 -21.00 -1.59
CA VAL A 18 23.02 -22.24 -2.13
C VAL A 18 23.33 -22.40 -3.61
N LEU A 19 23.18 -21.32 -4.42
CA LEU A 19 23.52 -21.36 -5.85
C LEU A 19 24.99 -21.68 -6.09
N LEU A 20 25.90 -21.09 -5.32
CA LEU A 20 27.35 -21.33 -5.43
C LEU A 20 27.72 -22.77 -5.06
N ASN A 21 27.10 -23.34 -4.04
CA ASN A 21 27.35 -24.72 -3.60
C ASN A 21 26.81 -25.77 -4.59
N HIS A 22 25.87 -25.39 -5.48
CA HIS A 22 25.26 -26.25 -6.49
C HIS A 22 25.58 -25.76 -7.92
N SER A 23 26.78 -25.20 -8.13
CA SER A 23 27.20 -24.54 -9.36
C SER A 23 27.20 -25.45 -10.62
N THR A 24 27.13 -26.76 -10.46
CA THR A 24 27.05 -27.73 -11.57
C THR A 24 25.60 -28.04 -11.98
N GLU A 25 24.61 -27.59 -11.24
CA GLU A 25 23.21 -27.79 -11.57
C GLU A 25 22.73 -26.82 -12.64
N SER A 26 21.66 -27.21 -13.36
CA SER A 26 21.08 -26.34 -14.37
C SER A 26 20.38 -25.10 -13.73
N ILE A 27 20.35 -23.99 -14.44
CA ILE A 27 19.61 -22.79 -14.02
C ILE A 27 18.13 -23.12 -13.78
N SER A 28 17.58 -24.05 -14.54
CA SER A 28 16.17 -24.48 -14.38
C SER A 28 15.90 -25.12 -13.02
N SER A 29 16.82 -25.94 -12.50
CA SER A 29 16.68 -26.58 -11.18
C SER A 29 16.86 -25.56 -10.03
N GLN A 30 17.62 -24.51 -10.27
CA GLN A 30 17.94 -23.47 -9.30
C GLN A 30 16.99 -22.26 -9.36
N LYS A 31 16.01 -22.27 -10.26
CA LYS A 31 15.11 -21.14 -10.53
C LYS A 31 14.47 -20.57 -9.27
N LYS A 32 14.04 -21.40 -8.31
CA LYS A 32 13.42 -20.95 -7.06
C LYS A 32 14.29 -20.00 -6.24
N TRP A 33 15.62 -20.22 -6.23
CA TRP A 33 16.56 -19.38 -5.49
C TRP A 33 16.81 -18.06 -6.21
N ILE A 34 16.86 -18.12 -7.55
CA ILE A 34 17.00 -16.93 -8.41
C ILE A 34 15.75 -16.04 -8.25
N ASP A 35 14.54 -16.63 -8.31
CA ASP A 35 13.28 -15.91 -8.14
C ASP A 35 13.19 -15.28 -6.72
N SER A 36 13.68 -16.00 -5.68
CA SER A 36 13.75 -15.48 -4.31
C SER A 36 14.69 -14.28 -4.21
N ILE A 37 15.91 -14.37 -4.75
CA ILE A 37 16.89 -13.26 -4.78
C ILE A 37 16.29 -12.04 -5.49
N GLN A 38 15.65 -12.25 -6.66
CA GLN A 38 15.02 -11.17 -7.42
C GLN A 38 13.89 -10.51 -6.64
N SER A 39 13.06 -11.31 -5.95
CA SER A 39 11.96 -10.82 -5.11
C SER A 39 12.47 -9.94 -3.96
N GLU A 40 13.49 -10.41 -3.23
CA GLU A 40 14.05 -9.66 -2.10
C GLU A 40 14.82 -8.41 -2.56
N ALA A 41 15.52 -8.46 -3.70
CA ALA A 41 16.15 -7.28 -4.29
C ALA A 41 15.12 -6.21 -4.69
N ASN A 42 13.99 -6.61 -5.30
CA ASN A 42 12.90 -5.70 -5.63
C ASN A 42 12.24 -5.10 -4.36
N ARG A 43 12.10 -5.91 -3.31
CA ARG A 43 11.60 -5.45 -2.02
C ARG A 43 12.53 -4.39 -1.40
N MET A 44 13.85 -4.62 -1.43
CA MET A 44 14.84 -3.65 -0.95
C MET A 44 14.80 -2.36 -1.75
N ARG A 45 14.71 -2.43 -3.08
CA ARG A 45 14.57 -1.26 -3.96
C ARG A 45 13.37 -0.42 -3.55
N LYS A 46 12.18 -1.03 -3.43
CA LYS A 46 10.95 -0.33 -3.00
C LYS A 46 11.08 0.30 -1.61
N LEU A 47 11.78 -0.37 -0.70
CA LEU A 47 12.02 0.16 0.64
C LEU A 47 12.92 1.41 0.60
N VAL A 48 14.00 1.38 -0.17
CA VAL A 48 14.91 2.54 -0.34
C VAL A 48 14.19 3.71 -1.01
N GLU A 49 13.42 3.46 -2.08
CA GLU A 49 12.61 4.48 -2.76
C GLU A 49 11.62 5.16 -1.79
N ASN A 50 10.95 4.37 -0.97
CA ASN A 50 10.03 4.86 0.05
C ASN A 50 10.74 5.72 1.12
N MET A 51 11.91 5.30 1.58
CA MET A 51 12.71 6.07 2.54
C MET A 51 13.19 7.40 1.93
N LEU A 52 13.64 7.38 0.67
CA LEU A 52 14.06 8.59 -0.04
C LEU A 52 12.88 9.55 -0.26
N PHE A 53 11.70 9.03 -0.59
CA PHE A 53 10.48 9.83 -0.71
C PHE A 53 10.18 10.56 0.61
N LEU A 54 10.17 9.83 1.73
CA LEU A 54 9.91 10.43 3.05
C LEU A 54 10.98 11.46 3.44
N ALA A 55 12.25 11.17 3.20
CA ALA A 55 13.34 12.08 3.51
C ALA A 55 13.30 13.39 2.66
N LYS A 56 12.91 13.28 1.38
CA LYS A 56 12.75 14.47 0.51
C LYS A 56 11.58 15.35 0.96
N ASN A 57 10.47 14.74 1.39
CA ASN A 57 9.32 15.48 1.90
C ASN A 57 9.64 16.18 3.23
N ASP A 58 10.34 15.51 4.15
CA ASP A 58 10.78 16.13 5.42
C ASP A 58 11.66 17.37 5.19
N ALA A 59 12.44 17.37 4.12
CA ALA A 59 13.30 18.49 3.76
C ALA A 59 12.57 19.60 2.98
N ASN A 60 11.25 19.50 2.74
CA ASN A 60 10.47 20.43 1.87
C ASN A 60 11.12 20.65 0.48
N ARG A 61 11.79 19.62 -0.06
CA ARG A 61 12.57 19.74 -1.31
C ARG A 61 11.82 19.26 -2.55
N ILE A 62 10.54 18.91 -2.43
CA ILE A 62 9.74 18.49 -3.57
C ILE A 62 8.87 19.67 -4.01
N GLU A 63 9.20 20.26 -5.14
CA GLU A 63 8.26 21.09 -5.88
C GLU A 63 7.23 20.15 -6.53
N ILE A 64 6.02 20.10 -5.97
CA ILE A 64 4.95 19.29 -6.47
C ILE A 64 4.15 20.13 -7.47
N SER A 65 4.22 19.77 -8.75
CA SER A 65 3.35 20.37 -9.75
C SER A 65 1.91 19.93 -9.51
N MET A 66 1.08 20.88 -9.09
CA MET A 66 -0.36 20.68 -8.87
C MET A 66 -1.13 21.13 -10.09
N GLN A 67 -2.11 20.35 -10.51
CA GLN A 67 -2.99 20.64 -11.64
C GLN A 67 -4.40 20.09 -11.38
N ASN A 68 -5.39 20.54 -12.15
CA ASN A 68 -6.71 19.91 -12.12
C ASN A 68 -6.62 18.53 -12.76
N CYS A 69 -7.14 17.52 -12.07
CA CYS A 69 -7.16 16.16 -12.55
C CYS A 69 -8.46 15.47 -12.16
N SER A 70 -8.90 14.53 -13.00
CA SER A 70 -10.09 13.72 -12.75
C SER A 70 -9.79 12.68 -11.66
N LEU A 71 -10.34 12.87 -10.48
CA LEU A 71 -10.22 11.90 -9.40
C LEU A 71 -10.99 10.62 -9.73
N SER A 72 -12.11 10.73 -10.46
CA SER A 72 -12.88 9.59 -10.94
C SER A 72 -12.04 8.68 -11.83
N ASP A 73 -11.33 9.24 -12.84
CA ASP A 73 -10.48 8.45 -13.73
C ASP A 73 -9.30 7.83 -12.98
N ILE A 74 -8.70 8.59 -12.07
CA ILE A 74 -7.61 8.08 -11.22
C ILE A 74 -8.09 6.88 -10.40
N CYS A 75 -9.24 6.99 -9.74
CA CYS A 75 -9.82 5.90 -8.94
C CYS A 75 -10.13 4.68 -9.81
N PHE A 76 -10.79 4.86 -10.95
CA PHE A 76 -11.12 3.79 -11.89
C PHE A 76 -9.86 3.05 -12.36
N HIS A 77 -8.84 3.77 -12.83
CA HIS A 77 -7.57 3.15 -13.25
C HIS A 77 -6.79 2.49 -12.12
N CYS A 78 -6.97 2.94 -10.88
CA CYS A 78 -6.33 2.31 -9.73
C CYS A 78 -7.05 1.03 -9.30
N VAL A 79 -8.39 0.98 -9.30
CA VAL A 79 -9.15 -0.17 -8.80
C VAL A 79 -9.15 -1.34 -9.78
N LEU A 80 -9.23 -1.08 -11.08
CA LEU A 80 -9.36 -2.09 -12.14
C LEU A 80 -8.32 -3.24 -12.06
N PRO A 81 -7.00 -2.99 -11.88
CA PRO A 81 -6.03 -4.09 -11.76
C PRO A 81 -6.23 -4.95 -10.49
N PHE A 82 -6.89 -4.41 -9.46
CA PHE A 82 -7.11 -5.13 -8.21
C PHE A 82 -8.28 -6.11 -8.27
N GLU A 83 -9.17 -6.02 -9.25
CA GLU A 83 -10.27 -6.98 -9.45
C GLU A 83 -9.72 -8.41 -9.64
N SER A 84 -8.73 -8.57 -10.53
CA SER A 84 -8.09 -9.87 -10.76
C SER A 84 -7.37 -10.38 -9.52
N ILE A 85 -6.65 -9.50 -8.80
CA ILE A 85 -5.93 -9.85 -7.58
C ILE A 85 -6.90 -10.26 -6.47
N ALA A 86 -8.01 -9.56 -6.32
CA ALA A 86 -9.06 -9.87 -5.36
C ALA A 86 -9.70 -11.21 -5.68
N PHE A 87 -10.06 -11.44 -6.95
CA PHE A 87 -10.62 -12.70 -7.41
C PHE A 87 -9.71 -13.89 -7.12
N GLU A 88 -8.41 -13.81 -7.44
CA GLU A 88 -7.43 -14.85 -7.15
C GLU A 88 -7.31 -15.16 -5.66
N LYS A 89 -7.54 -14.18 -4.79
CA LYS A 89 -7.54 -14.33 -3.33
C LYS A 89 -8.88 -14.74 -2.75
N GLY A 90 -9.93 -14.86 -3.56
CA GLY A 90 -11.29 -15.13 -3.11
C GLY A 90 -11.88 -13.97 -2.29
N ILE A 91 -11.58 -12.73 -2.66
CA ILE A 91 -12.08 -11.51 -2.03
C ILE A 91 -13.07 -10.85 -2.98
N ASP A 92 -14.23 -10.43 -2.47
CA ASP A 92 -15.19 -9.63 -3.23
C ASP A 92 -14.77 -8.15 -3.21
N LEU A 93 -14.33 -7.62 -4.35
CA LEU A 93 -14.07 -6.19 -4.52
C LEU A 93 -15.30 -5.53 -5.14
N ILE A 94 -15.88 -4.57 -4.41
CA ILE A 94 -17.07 -3.83 -4.79
C ILE A 94 -16.67 -2.36 -4.92
N ASP A 95 -16.70 -1.83 -6.13
CA ASP A 95 -16.35 -0.44 -6.41
C ASP A 95 -17.56 0.37 -6.85
N GLU A 96 -17.66 1.57 -6.32
CA GLU A 96 -18.65 2.60 -6.66
C GLU A 96 -17.90 3.91 -6.88
N VAL A 97 -17.65 4.26 -8.12
CA VAL A 97 -16.94 5.49 -8.48
C VAL A 97 -17.90 6.47 -9.15
N GLU A 98 -18.24 7.56 -8.45
CA GLU A 98 -19.04 8.65 -9.02
C GLU A 98 -18.22 9.38 -10.09
N GLU A 99 -18.83 9.59 -11.26
CA GLU A 99 -18.19 10.23 -12.42
C GLU A 99 -18.00 11.74 -12.22
N ASN A 100 -17.09 12.32 -13.01
CA ASN A 100 -16.89 13.78 -13.10
C ASN A 100 -16.51 14.45 -11.77
N ILE A 101 -15.75 13.76 -10.93
CA ILE A 101 -15.15 14.36 -9.74
C ILE A 101 -13.74 14.82 -10.09
N GLU A 102 -13.51 16.14 -10.02
CA GLU A 102 -12.20 16.75 -10.23
C GLU A 102 -11.62 17.24 -8.92
N VAL A 103 -10.29 17.22 -8.82
CA VAL A 103 -9.51 17.76 -7.70
C VAL A 103 -8.26 18.49 -8.20
N HIS A 104 -7.74 19.40 -7.39
CA HIS A 104 -6.46 20.05 -7.66
C HIS A 104 -5.34 19.29 -6.95
N GLY A 105 -4.45 18.65 -7.72
CA GLY A 105 -3.42 17.79 -7.14
C GLY A 105 -2.38 17.33 -8.17
N ASN A 106 -1.44 16.51 -7.68
CA ASN A 106 -0.49 15.79 -8.52
C ASN A 106 -1.02 14.38 -8.79
N GLU A 107 -1.35 14.10 -10.05
CA GLU A 107 -1.97 12.85 -10.47
C GLU A 107 -1.17 11.60 -10.03
N SER A 108 0.17 11.64 -10.18
CA SER A 108 1.04 10.51 -9.82
C SER A 108 1.01 10.23 -8.32
N GLN A 109 1.03 11.30 -7.49
CA GLN A 109 0.96 11.15 -6.04
C GLN A 109 -0.44 10.72 -5.58
N LEU A 110 -1.51 11.21 -6.22
CA LEU A 110 -2.88 10.77 -5.93
C LEU A 110 -3.08 9.29 -6.30
N LYS A 111 -2.54 8.83 -7.44
CA LYS A 111 -2.49 7.40 -7.79
C LYS A 111 -1.76 6.60 -6.71
N GLN A 112 -0.57 7.04 -6.31
CA GLN A 112 0.22 6.37 -5.27
C GLN A 112 -0.55 6.29 -3.94
N LEU A 113 -1.23 7.37 -3.54
CA LEU A 113 -2.06 7.42 -2.35
C LEU A 113 -3.15 6.34 -2.38
N ILE A 114 -3.92 6.27 -3.46
CA ILE A 114 -5.02 5.30 -3.63
C ILE A 114 -4.48 3.87 -3.65
N LEU A 115 -3.40 3.61 -4.39
CA LEU A 115 -2.78 2.29 -4.49
C LEU A 115 -2.29 1.77 -3.13
N ILE A 116 -1.80 2.65 -2.24
CA ILE A 116 -1.39 2.25 -0.88
C ILE A 116 -2.58 1.71 -0.09
N PHE A 117 -3.75 2.34 -0.18
CA PHE A 117 -4.94 1.87 0.55
C PHE A 117 -5.54 0.61 -0.07
N LEU A 118 -5.57 0.49 -1.40
CA LEU A 118 -6.00 -0.73 -2.09
C LEU A 118 -5.10 -1.92 -1.76
N ASP A 119 -3.77 -1.73 -1.79
CA ASP A 119 -2.79 -2.76 -1.42
C ASP A 119 -2.98 -3.20 0.04
N ASN A 120 -3.21 -2.25 0.96
CA ASN A 120 -3.56 -2.56 2.34
C ASN A 120 -4.87 -3.36 2.45
N ALA A 121 -5.92 -2.94 1.75
CA ALA A 121 -7.21 -3.64 1.79
C ALA A 121 -7.06 -5.09 1.33
N ILE A 122 -6.44 -5.33 0.16
CA ILE A 122 -6.18 -6.68 -0.38
C ILE A 122 -5.30 -7.53 0.55
N LYS A 123 -4.37 -6.90 1.25
CA LYS A 123 -3.44 -7.60 2.11
C LYS A 123 -4.07 -8.05 3.43
N TYR A 124 -4.96 -7.25 3.97
CA TYR A 124 -5.55 -7.49 5.28
C TYR A 124 -6.98 -8.06 5.25
N THR A 125 -7.55 -8.25 4.06
CA THR A 125 -8.82 -8.95 3.89
C THR A 125 -8.53 -10.46 3.72
N PRO A 126 -9.13 -11.34 4.54
CA PRO A 126 -9.04 -12.78 4.33
C PRO A 126 -9.86 -13.24 3.12
N SER A 127 -9.62 -14.47 2.65
CA SER A 127 -10.48 -15.09 1.64
C SER A 127 -11.92 -15.20 2.15
N GLY A 128 -12.89 -14.86 1.31
CA GLY A 128 -14.32 -14.74 1.64
C GLY A 128 -14.72 -13.38 2.17
N GLY A 129 -13.76 -12.50 2.48
CA GLY A 129 -14.03 -11.12 2.89
C GLY A 129 -14.35 -10.20 1.72
N LYS A 130 -14.73 -8.95 2.04
CA LYS A 130 -15.15 -7.94 1.06
C LYS A 130 -14.33 -6.66 1.20
N ILE A 131 -14.09 -6.01 0.06
CA ILE A 131 -13.53 -4.67 -0.02
C ILE A 131 -14.56 -3.77 -0.70
N TYR A 132 -14.89 -2.66 -0.05
CA TYR A 132 -15.73 -1.60 -0.62
C TYR A 132 -14.84 -0.42 -0.95
N PHE A 133 -14.82 -0.04 -2.22
CA PHE A 133 -14.11 1.12 -2.72
C PHE A 133 -15.14 2.12 -3.24
N LYS A 134 -15.28 3.27 -2.59
CA LYS A 134 -16.34 4.22 -2.93
C LYS A 134 -15.81 5.65 -3.06
N LEU A 135 -15.99 6.26 -4.23
CA LEU A 135 -15.78 7.68 -4.46
C LEU A 135 -17.14 8.35 -4.64
N ALA A 136 -17.44 9.37 -3.85
CA ALA A 136 -18.68 10.15 -3.97
C ALA A 136 -18.49 11.60 -3.51
N LYS A 137 -19.37 12.52 -3.94
CA LYS A 137 -19.45 13.86 -3.36
C LYS A 137 -20.36 13.84 -2.14
N ILE A 138 -19.81 14.17 -0.95
CA ILE A 138 -20.57 14.37 0.29
C ILE A 138 -20.52 15.86 0.61
N GLN A 139 -21.69 16.49 0.69
CA GLN A 139 -21.79 17.96 0.89
C GLN A 139 -20.92 18.75 -0.12
N ASN A 140 -20.94 18.32 -1.36
CA ASN A 140 -20.20 18.91 -2.49
C ASN A 140 -18.65 18.80 -2.37
N LYS A 141 -18.13 17.93 -1.48
CA LYS A 141 -16.70 17.64 -1.34
C LYS A 141 -16.43 16.22 -1.76
N PRO A 142 -15.38 15.95 -2.54
CA PRO A 142 -14.97 14.58 -2.87
C PRO A 142 -14.56 13.81 -1.62
N VAL A 143 -15.10 12.62 -1.46
CA VAL A 143 -14.76 11.69 -0.40
C VAL A 143 -14.51 10.32 -1.00
N LEU A 144 -13.34 9.77 -0.76
CA LEU A 144 -13.00 8.40 -1.09
C LEU A 144 -12.96 7.57 0.18
N THR A 145 -13.73 6.48 0.22
CA THR A 145 -13.70 5.50 1.30
C THR A 145 -13.21 4.15 0.79
N ILE A 146 -12.33 3.51 1.53
CA ILE A 146 -11.88 2.15 1.29
C ILE A 146 -12.09 1.36 2.58
N ARG A 147 -13.04 0.42 2.55
CA ARG A 147 -13.38 -0.42 3.70
C ARG A 147 -13.15 -1.88 3.38
N ASN A 148 -12.49 -2.58 4.27
CA ASN A 148 -12.31 -4.02 4.18
C ASN A 148 -12.93 -4.71 5.39
N THR A 149 -13.72 -5.76 5.14
CA THR A 149 -14.34 -6.59 6.20
C THR A 149 -13.30 -7.54 6.81
N ASP A 150 -13.66 -8.14 7.94
CA ASP A 150 -12.86 -9.18 8.62
C ASP A 150 -11.43 -8.74 8.95
N SER A 151 -11.26 -7.43 9.12
CA SER A 151 -10.02 -6.76 9.52
C SER A 151 -10.31 -5.86 10.71
N TYR A 152 -9.50 -5.97 11.74
CA TYR A 152 -9.66 -5.18 12.96
C TYR A 152 -8.35 -4.57 13.39
N ILE A 153 -8.40 -3.29 13.74
CA ILE A 153 -7.29 -2.54 14.32
C ILE A 153 -7.73 -2.13 15.73
N PRO A 154 -7.03 -2.56 16.80
CA PRO A 154 -7.35 -2.16 18.16
C PRO A 154 -7.34 -0.64 18.33
N PRO A 155 -8.21 -0.06 19.19
CA PRO A 155 -8.29 1.38 19.39
C PRO A 155 -6.97 2.05 19.80
N GLU A 156 -6.12 1.35 20.54
CA GLU A 156 -4.79 1.80 20.93
C GLU A 156 -3.85 1.95 19.75
N ASP A 157 -4.03 1.14 18.68
CA ASP A 157 -3.20 1.14 17.50
C ASP A 157 -3.67 2.15 16.44
N LEU A 158 -4.96 2.52 16.42
CA LEU A 158 -5.53 3.42 15.41
C LEU A 158 -4.79 4.75 15.29
N LYS A 159 -4.32 5.29 16.41
CA LYS A 159 -3.56 6.56 16.43
C LYS A 159 -2.15 6.44 15.86
N HIS A 160 -1.62 5.22 15.78
CA HIS A 160 -0.25 4.94 15.35
C HIS A 160 -0.14 4.40 13.92
N VAL A 161 -1.24 4.01 13.27
CA VAL A 161 -1.19 3.34 11.95
C VAL A 161 -0.51 4.16 10.85
N PHE A 162 -0.48 5.50 10.98
CA PHE A 162 0.20 6.41 10.05
C PHE A 162 1.66 6.69 10.43
N GLU A 163 2.17 6.16 11.53
CA GLU A 163 3.57 6.30 11.93
C GLU A 163 4.49 5.44 11.07
N ARG A 164 5.71 5.91 10.87
CA ARG A 164 6.73 5.19 10.08
C ARG A 164 7.14 3.90 10.79
N PHE A 165 7.20 2.80 10.04
CA PHE A 165 7.55 1.47 10.53
C PHE A 165 6.58 0.87 11.55
N TYR A 166 5.42 1.51 11.76
CA TYR A 166 4.41 0.98 12.65
C TYR A 166 3.66 -0.20 12.01
N ARG A 167 3.38 -1.21 12.82
CA ARG A 167 2.62 -2.41 12.42
C ARG A 167 1.86 -2.92 13.63
N VAL A 168 0.55 -3.13 13.46
CA VAL A 168 -0.34 -3.70 14.49
C VAL A 168 0.13 -5.10 14.87
N ASP A 169 0.45 -5.94 13.88
CA ASP A 169 0.93 -7.31 14.11
C ASP A 169 2.42 -7.43 13.75
N LYS A 170 3.26 -7.52 14.79
CA LYS A 170 4.71 -7.72 14.65
C LYS A 170 5.09 -9.17 14.33
N SER A 171 4.17 -10.13 14.51
CA SER A 171 4.44 -11.57 14.37
C SER A 171 4.39 -12.06 12.91
N ARG A 172 3.64 -11.38 12.04
CA ARG A 172 3.52 -11.71 10.62
C ARG A 172 4.74 -11.20 9.81
N LYS A 173 5.93 -11.74 10.10
CA LYS A 173 7.20 -11.30 9.50
C LYS A 173 7.25 -11.40 7.97
N TYR A 174 6.50 -12.30 7.33
CA TYR A 174 6.65 -12.62 5.90
C TYR A 174 5.53 -12.09 4.98
N GLN A 175 4.40 -11.64 5.51
CA GLN A 175 3.28 -11.16 4.67
C GLN A 175 3.07 -9.64 4.71
N GLY A 176 3.90 -8.90 5.42
CA GLY A 176 3.71 -7.48 5.64
C GLY A 176 4.85 -6.62 5.10
N GLY A 177 4.53 -5.54 4.40
CA GLY A 177 5.49 -4.50 4.02
C GLY A 177 6.19 -3.88 5.24
N ALA A 178 7.17 -3.01 4.98
CA ALA A 178 8.01 -2.37 5.99
C ALA A 178 7.31 -1.36 6.93
N GLY A 179 5.97 -1.24 6.90
CA GLY A 179 5.25 -0.25 7.70
C GLY A 179 5.44 1.20 7.24
N LEU A 180 5.80 1.40 5.96
CA LEU A 180 6.00 2.73 5.38
C LEU A 180 4.82 3.20 4.52
N GLY A 181 3.94 2.29 4.07
CA GLY A 181 2.87 2.65 3.14
C GLY A 181 1.95 3.74 3.70
N LEU A 182 1.35 3.52 4.86
CA LEU A 182 0.43 4.49 5.45
C LEU A 182 1.11 5.81 5.86
N SER A 183 2.39 5.79 6.24
CA SER A 183 3.13 7.04 6.50
C SER A 183 3.41 7.83 5.21
N ILE A 184 3.63 7.15 4.08
CA ILE A 184 3.71 7.79 2.75
C ILE A 184 2.35 8.37 2.36
N ALA A 185 1.26 7.60 2.56
CA ALA A 185 -0.10 8.08 2.32
C ALA A 185 -0.41 9.34 3.13
N SER A 186 -0.03 9.38 4.40
CA SER A 186 -0.16 10.56 5.26
C SER A 186 0.60 11.76 4.72
N GLN A 187 1.83 11.55 4.24
CA GLN A 187 2.66 12.63 3.68
C GLN A 187 2.07 13.19 2.38
N ILE A 188 1.59 12.30 1.48
CA ILE A 188 0.91 12.72 0.25
C ILE A 188 -0.38 13.48 0.59
N ALA A 189 -1.19 12.96 1.52
CA ALA A 189 -2.41 13.61 1.95
C ALA A 189 -2.14 15.01 2.52
N GLN A 190 -1.12 15.17 3.35
CA GLN A 190 -0.71 16.46 3.90
C GLN A 190 -0.33 17.44 2.80
N SER A 191 0.48 17.05 1.81
CA SER A 191 0.88 17.92 0.70
C SER A 191 -0.30 18.35 -0.19
N HIS A 192 -1.37 17.54 -0.25
CA HIS A 192 -2.60 17.82 -1.00
C HIS A 192 -3.73 18.40 -0.14
N LYS A 193 -3.50 18.63 1.16
CA LYS A 193 -4.50 19.08 2.12
C LYS A 193 -5.71 18.12 2.26
N ILE A 194 -5.50 16.85 1.96
CA ILE A 194 -6.50 15.79 2.12
C ILE A 194 -6.55 15.38 3.60
N LYS A 195 -7.73 15.35 4.18
CA LYS A 195 -7.92 14.89 5.56
C LYS A 195 -8.12 13.38 5.57
N LEU A 196 -7.16 12.66 6.16
CA LEU A 196 -7.27 11.21 6.39
C LEU A 196 -7.93 10.92 7.73
N SER A 197 -8.77 9.89 7.74
CA SER A 197 -9.28 9.26 8.96
C SER A 197 -9.35 7.74 8.79
N VAL A 198 -9.32 7.04 9.92
CA VAL A 198 -9.46 5.59 9.98
C VAL A 198 -10.40 5.23 11.12
N THR A 199 -11.30 4.32 10.84
CA THR A 199 -12.16 3.68 11.84
C THR A 199 -12.04 2.16 11.70
N SER A 200 -12.15 1.44 12.81
CA SER A 200 -12.11 -0.01 12.80
C SER A 200 -13.04 -0.57 13.87
N ASP A 201 -13.83 -1.56 13.47
CA ASP A 201 -14.78 -2.26 14.30
C ASP A 201 -14.74 -3.76 14.00
N GLU A 202 -14.87 -4.62 15.01
CA GLU A 202 -14.79 -6.08 14.83
C GLU A 202 -15.85 -6.65 13.89
N LYS A 203 -17.02 -5.99 13.79
CA LYS A 203 -18.13 -6.46 12.95
C LYS A 203 -18.14 -5.83 11.56
N GLN A 204 -17.72 -4.57 11.46
CA GLN A 204 -17.78 -3.80 10.23
C GLN A 204 -16.45 -3.79 9.46
N GLY A 205 -15.35 -4.16 10.11
CA GLY A 205 -14.03 -4.14 9.54
C GLY A 205 -13.32 -2.80 9.73
N THR A 206 -12.35 -2.53 8.86
CA THR A 206 -11.54 -1.30 8.88
C THR A 206 -11.89 -0.42 7.70
N GLU A 207 -12.12 0.86 7.93
CA GLU A 207 -12.42 1.86 6.91
C GLU A 207 -11.45 3.03 6.97
N PHE A 208 -10.84 3.33 5.83
CA PHE A 208 -10.06 4.54 5.61
C PHE A 208 -10.88 5.53 4.81
N THR A 209 -10.93 6.79 5.25
CA THR A 209 -11.65 7.88 4.59
C THR A 209 -10.70 9.00 4.22
N LEU A 210 -10.75 9.41 2.95
CA LEU A 210 -9.97 10.51 2.37
C LEU A 210 -10.92 11.62 1.98
N ASN A 211 -10.85 12.77 2.66
CA ASN A 211 -11.66 13.96 2.35
C ASN A 211 -10.78 14.97 1.61
N PHE A 212 -11.12 15.25 0.36
CA PHE A 212 -10.41 16.15 -0.53
C PHE A 212 -10.87 17.59 -0.39
#